data_d99f75c26530732896835c9594de0658
#
_entry.id   d99f75c26530732896835c9594de0658
#
_cell.length_a   1.000
_cell.length_b   1.000
_cell.length_c   1.000
_cell.angle_alpha   90.00
_cell.angle_beta   90.00
_cell.angle_gamma   90.00
#
_symmetry.space_group_name_H-M   'P 1'
#
loop_
_entity.id
_entity.type
_entity.pdbx_description
1 polymer ?
#
loop_
_entity_poly.entity_id
_entity_poly.type
_entity_poly.pdbx_seq_one_letter_code
_entity_poly.pdbx_strand_id
1 'polypeptide(L)'
;MPFRETSPVAERIALMREFETGVFSVTELCCRHGISRETFYVWQPRWVSGEERWFEERSHAVACCPHATDGRLAERIIAVRRRFVHFGPKKIKAWLEDESRRKGDGTGWPAASTIGDILKRAGLVEPQRKRRRAIAQGEVVAPAHAPNEEWSIDFKGWFRTSDGTRCDPLTITDQASRFLVEVRIVDPTWAGVRYALERVFDDIGMPAAIRSDNGTPFGSTGAGGLSALSVWWLKLGIEPRYIPPSSPQDNGRHERMHRTLKAETSKPPARSAAEQQQRFDGFRRHYNEDRPHEALGQKAPAQLWQPPARTFPAGRLGDPWYDADHKVRRVRPAGQIKWRGEEVFIGEALAGELVGVAEHDSGGHIVRFSNRDLGVIGRDRRFLRFAPPRARLRVASEAPVTVEQ
;
A
#
# COMPACT_ATOMS: atom_id res chain seq x y z
N MET A 1 3.01 -54.21 28.91
CA MET A 1 2.61 -54.62 27.56
C MET A 1 2.56 -53.35 26.71
N PRO A 2 3.18 -53.37 25.54
CA PRO A 2 3.07 -52.18 24.67
C PRO A 2 1.62 -52.00 24.22
N PHE A 3 1.14 -50.76 24.25
CA PHE A 3 -0.18 -50.42 23.72
C PHE A 3 -0.20 -50.74 22.22
N ARG A 4 -1.20 -51.51 21.75
CA ARG A 4 -1.42 -51.69 20.31
C ARG A 4 -2.06 -50.43 19.78
N GLU A 5 -1.38 -49.70 18.90
CA GLU A 5 -2.03 -48.69 18.10
C GLU A 5 -2.96 -49.39 17.11
N THR A 6 -4.25 -49.18 17.26
CA THR A 6 -5.28 -49.68 16.32
C THR A 6 -5.90 -48.53 15.58
N SER A 7 -6.25 -48.74 14.31
CA SER A 7 -7.03 -47.74 13.54
C SER A 7 -8.50 -48.19 13.49
N PRO A 8 -9.47 -47.27 13.36
CA PRO A 8 -10.88 -47.61 13.17
C PRO A 8 -11.12 -48.60 12.02
N VAL A 9 -10.30 -48.54 10.98
CA VAL A 9 -10.33 -49.45 9.83
C VAL A 9 -9.89 -50.87 10.25
N ALA A 10 -8.79 -50.96 11.00
CA ALA A 10 -8.29 -52.25 11.47
C ALA A 10 -9.29 -52.93 12.40
N GLU A 11 -9.94 -52.19 13.28
CA GLU A 11 -10.97 -52.71 14.19
C GLU A 11 -12.21 -53.21 13.43
N ARG A 12 -12.66 -52.52 12.38
CA ARG A 12 -13.79 -52.93 11.52
C ARG A 12 -13.44 -54.25 10.78
N ILE A 13 -12.24 -54.34 10.26
CA ILE A 13 -11.77 -55.56 9.59
C ILE A 13 -11.68 -56.72 10.58
N ALA A 14 -11.17 -56.53 11.79
CA ALA A 14 -11.08 -57.55 12.82
C ALA A 14 -12.48 -58.04 13.26
N LEU A 15 -13.41 -57.09 13.47
CA LEU A 15 -14.81 -57.38 13.81
C LEU A 15 -15.49 -58.31 12.77
N MET A 16 -15.35 -58.02 11.49
CA MET A 16 -15.97 -58.82 10.43
C MET A 16 -15.31 -60.16 10.25
N ARG A 17 -13.99 -60.27 10.42
CA ARG A 17 -13.26 -61.55 10.45
C ARG A 17 -13.71 -62.43 11.60
N GLU A 18 -13.87 -61.89 12.83
CA GLU A 18 -14.38 -62.65 13.97
C GLU A 18 -15.84 -63.08 13.72
N PHE A 19 -16.69 -62.22 13.11
CA PHE A 19 -18.06 -62.57 12.73
C PHE A 19 -18.10 -63.73 11.74
N GLU A 20 -17.20 -63.78 10.76
CA GLU A 20 -17.10 -64.83 9.74
C GLU A 20 -16.78 -66.22 10.34
N THR A 21 -16.08 -66.25 11.45
CA THR A 21 -15.78 -67.55 12.16
C THR A 21 -17.02 -68.25 12.69
N GLY A 22 -18.15 -67.55 12.86
CA GLY A 22 -19.39 -68.08 13.41
C GLY A 22 -19.34 -68.49 14.88
N VAL A 23 -18.21 -68.22 15.58
CA VAL A 23 -17.97 -68.65 16.96
C VAL A 23 -18.72 -67.79 17.97
N PHE A 24 -18.90 -66.56 17.69
CA PHE A 24 -19.49 -65.55 18.60
C PHE A 24 -20.83 -65.05 18.08
N SER A 25 -21.78 -64.87 18.99
CA SER A 25 -23.01 -64.13 18.66
C SER A 25 -22.73 -62.64 18.39
N VAL A 26 -23.61 -61.99 17.63
CA VAL A 26 -23.48 -60.52 17.36
C VAL A 26 -23.41 -59.69 18.65
N THR A 27 -24.14 -60.13 19.69
CA THR A 27 -24.12 -59.45 20.99
C THR A 27 -22.77 -59.54 21.68
N GLU A 28 -22.14 -60.72 21.63
CA GLU A 28 -20.79 -60.95 22.19
C GLU A 28 -19.73 -60.18 21.42
N LEU A 29 -19.80 -60.16 20.10
CA LEU A 29 -18.88 -59.38 19.25
C LEU A 29 -18.96 -57.87 19.54
N CYS A 30 -20.19 -57.36 19.65
CA CYS A 30 -20.37 -55.95 20.00
C CYS A 30 -19.81 -55.60 21.39
N CYS A 31 -19.98 -56.52 22.36
CA CYS A 31 -19.42 -56.34 23.70
C CYS A 31 -17.88 -56.37 23.69
N ARG A 32 -17.27 -57.29 22.93
CA ARG A 32 -15.82 -57.42 22.80
C ARG A 32 -15.15 -56.24 22.14
N HIS A 33 -15.76 -55.69 21.07
CA HIS A 33 -15.26 -54.54 20.34
C HIS A 33 -15.75 -53.20 20.89
N GLY A 34 -16.55 -53.18 21.95
CA GLY A 34 -17.04 -51.95 22.59
C GLY A 34 -17.95 -51.11 21.70
N ILE A 35 -18.71 -51.75 20.81
CA ILE A 35 -19.62 -51.06 19.85
C ILE A 35 -21.08 -51.41 20.11
N SER A 36 -21.99 -50.57 19.60
CA SER A 36 -23.43 -50.88 19.61
C SER A 36 -23.79 -51.87 18.50
N ARG A 37 -24.90 -52.62 18.69
CA ARG A 37 -25.45 -53.47 17.61
C ARG A 37 -25.84 -52.67 16.38
N GLU A 38 -26.28 -51.45 16.55
CA GLU A 38 -26.59 -50.52 15.45
C GLU A 38 -25.33 -50.26 14.60
N THR A 39 -24.19 -50.02 15.25
CA THR A 39 -22.89 -49.87 14.57
C THR A 39 -22.50 -51.13 13.81
N PHE A 40 -22.71 -52.32 14.38
CA PHE A 40 -22.45 -53.58 13.71
C PHE A 40 -23.27 -53.71 12.42
N TYR A 41 -24.60 -53.45 12.48
CA TYR A 41 -25.48 -53.56 11.33
C TYR A 41 -25.29 -52.47 10.28
N VAL A 42 -24.52 -51.43 10.56
CA VAL A 42 -24.05 -50.48 9.54
C VAL A 42 -22.94 -51.08 8.67
N TRP A 43 -22.05 -51.87 9.28
CA TRP A 43 -20.87 -52.43 8.60
C TRP A 43 -21.11 -53.80 7.97
N GLN A 44 -21.88 -54.68 8.61
CA GLN A 44 -22.17 -56.01 8.14
C GLN A 44 -22.75 -56.12 6.72
N PRO A 45 -23.78 -55.32 6.33
CA PRO A 45 -24.29 -55.36 4.97
C PRO A 45 -23.27 -54.91 3.92
N ARG A 46 -22.40 -53.93 4.25
CA ARG A 46 -21.35 -53.46 3.36
C ARG A 46 -20.28 -54.56 3.12
N TRP A 47 -19.92 -55.27 4.15
CA TRP A 47 -19.00 -56.41 4.05
C TRP A 47 -19.63 -57.54 3.23
N VAL A 48 -20.87 -57.95 3.50
CA VAL A 48 -21.57 -58.99 2.77
C VAL A 48 -21.78 -58.62 1.27
N SER A 49 -21.95 -57.36 0.94
CA SER A 49 -22.09 -56.92 -0.46
C SER A 49 -20.80 -57.04 -1.28
N GLY A 50 -19.64 -57.33 -0.66
CA GLY A 50 -18.36 -57.41 -1.34
C GLY A 50 -17.84 -56.06 -1.89
N GLU A 51 -18.28 -54.96 -1.33
CA GLU A 51 -17.79 -53.62 -1.68
C GLU A 51 -16.29 -53.50 -1.38
N GLU A 52 -15.44 -53.18 -2.34
CA GLU A 52 -13.98 -53.19 -2.24
C GLU A 52 -13.43 -52.37 -1.04
N ARG A 53 -14.12 -51.25 -0.73
CA ARG A 53 -13.75 -50.35 0.40
C ARG A 53 -14.83 -50.29 1.47
N TRP A 54 -15.49 -51.41 1.78
CA TRP A 54 -16.59 -51.49 2.75
C TRP A 54 -16.24 -50.96 4.14
N PHE A 55 -14.97 -51.01 4.54
CA PHE A 55 -14.45 -50.60 5.85
C PHE A 55 -14.23 -49.07 5.97
N GLU A 56 -14.33 -48.34 4.86
CA GLU A 56 -14.19 -46.87 4.88
C GLU A 56 -15.51 -46.18 5.23
N GLU A 57 -15.38 -45.03 5.89
CA GLU A 57 -16.55 -44.18 6.12
C GLU A 57 -17.02 -43.54 4.81
N ARG A 58 -18.30 -43.64 4.55
CA ARG A 58 -18.91 -42.92 3.43
C ARG A 58 -18.91 -41.41 3.74
N SER A 59 -18.63 -40.63 2.72
CA SER A 59 -18.70 -39.19 2.84
C SER A 59 -20.09 -38.74 3.33
N HIS A 60 -20.15 -37.97 4.40
CA HIS A 60 -21.37 -37.30 4.86
C HIS A 60 -21.72 -36.06 4.05
N ALA A 61 -20.93 -35.75 2.99
CA ALA A 61 -21.22 -34.65 2.12
C ALA A 61 -22.56 -34.86 1.39
N VAL A 62 -23.39 -33.85 1.40
CA VAL A 62 -24.67 -33.84 0.70
C VAL A 62 -24.43 -34.04 -0.79
N ALA A 63 -25.05 -35.05 -1.40
CA ALA A 63 -24.87 -35.41 -2.81
C ALA A 63 -25.31 -34.28 -3.77
N CYS A 64 -26.32 -33.49 -3.35
CA CYS A 64 -26.78 -32.33 -4.10
C CYS A 64 -26.89 -31.13 -3.16
N CYS A 65 -26.22 -30.05 -3.50
CA CYS A 65 -26.34 -28.77 -2.79
C CYS A 65 -27.08 -27.75 -3.68
N PRO A 66 -28.40 -27.51 -3.47
CA PRO A 66 -29.20 -26.61 -4.33
C PRO A 66 -28.66 -25.20 -4.37
N HIS A 67 -27.89 -24.79 -3.34
CA HIS A 67 -27.27 -23.46 -3.23
C HIS A 67 -25.82 -23.43 -3.70
N ALA A 68 -25.33 -24.49 -4.37
CA ALA A 68 -23.97 -24.48 -4.91
C ALA A 68 -23.84 -23.36 -5.96
N THR A 69 -22.70 -22.66 -5.91
CA THR A 69 -22.39 -21.66 -6.94
C THR A 69 -22.28 -22.34 -8.31
N ASP A 70 -22.92 -21.76 -9.33
CA ASP A 70 -22.84 -22.23 -10.70
C ASP A 70 -21.38 -22.39 -11.15
N GLY A 71 -21.10 -23.50 -11.87
CA GLY A 71 -19.76 -23.82 -12.33
C GLY A 71 -19.15 -22.71 -13.20
N ARG A 72 -19.96 -22.06 -14.05
CA ARG A 72 -19.49 -20.94 -14.89
C ARG A 72 -19.05 -19.73 -14.06
N LEU A 73 -19.76 -19.43 -12.98
CA LEU A 73 -19.37 -18.35 -12.06
C LEU A 73 -18.06 -18.72 -11.32
N ALA A 74 -17.93 -19.97 -10.90
CA ALA A 74 -16.71 -20.46 -10.26
C ALA A 74 -15.50 -20.37 -11.20
N GLU A 75 -15.64 -20.80 -12.44
CA GLU A 75 -14.59 -20.68 -13.47
C GLU A 75 -14.20 -19.21 -13.71
N ARG A 76 -15.19 -18.32 -13.79
CA ARG A 76 -14.93 -16.89 -13.96
C ARG A 76 -14.16 -16.29 -12.78
N ILE A 77 -14.52 -16.66 -11.54
CA ILE A 77 -13.79 -16.28 -10.31
C ILE A 77 -12.35 -16.75 -10.37
N ILE A 78 -12.12 -18.00 -10.75
CA ILE A 78 -10.79 -18.59 -10.90
C ILE A 78 -9.98 -17.87 -12.00
N ALA A 79 -10.59 -17.55 -13.12
CA ALA A 79 -9.95 -16.82 -14.22
C ALA A 79 -9.50 -15.42 -13.77
N VAL A 80 -10.34 -14.68 -13.02
CA VAL A 80 -9.99 -13.38 -12.46
C VAL A 80 -8.83 -13.51 -11.47
N ARG A 81 -8.82 -14.55 -10.60
CA ARG A 81 -7.72 -14.80 -9.68
C ARG A 81 -6.41 -15.12 -10.40
N ARG A 82 -6.46 -15.89 -11.50
CA ARG A 82 -5.27 -16.19 -12.30
C ARG A 82 -4.72 -14.95 -13.01
N ARG A 83 -5.61 -14.08 -13.49
CA ARG A 83 -5.23 -12.79 -14.09
C ARG A 83 -4.63 -11.83 -13.06
N PHE A 84 -5.24 -11.77 -11.87
CA PHE A 84 -4.87 -10.84 -10.79
C PHE A 84 -4.46 -11.63 -9.54
N VAL A 85 -3.27 -12.19 -9.58
CA VAL A 85 -2.76 -13.13 -8.57
C VAL A 85 -2.84 -12.59 -7.12
N HIS A 86 -2.76 -11.26 -6.95
CA HIS A 86 -2.80 -10.61 -5.63
C HIS A 86 -4.18 -10.09 -5.20
N PHE A 87 -5.25 -10.40 -5.96
CA PHE A 87 -6.60 -10.05 -5.53
C PHE A 87 -7.14 -11.08 -4.53
N GLY A 88 -7.50 -10.61 -3.33
CA GLY A 88 -8.27 -11.42 -2.39
C GLY A 88 -9.75 -11.49 -2.75
N PRO A 89 -10.55 -12.35 -2.08
CA PRO A 89 -11.96 -12.56 -2.39
C PRO A 89 -12.81 -11.28 -2.48
N LYS A 90 -12.62 -10.33 -1.55
CA LYS A 90 -13.34 -9.04 -1.55
C LYS A 90 -13.06 -8.23 -2.84
N LYS A 91 -11.80 -8.20 -3.29
CA LYS A 91 -11.41 -7.47 -4.50
C LYS A 91 -11.93 -8.15 -5.77
N ILE A 92 -11.87 -9.48 -5.82
CA ILE A 92 -12.41 -10.25 -6.93
C ILE A 92 -13.91 -9.99 -7.07
N LYS A 93 -14.66 -10.02 -5.96
CA LYS A 93 -16.08 -9.71 -5.94
C LYS A 93 -16.35 -8.30 -6.49
N ALA A 94 -15.70 -7.30 -5.93
CA ALA A 94 -15.89 -5.91 -6.34
C ALA A 94 -15.54 -5.67 -7.81
N TRP A 95 -14.47 -6.29 -8.30
CA TRP A 95 -14.05 -6.20 -9.71
C TRP A 95 -15.08 -6.84 -10.64
N LEU A 96 -15.61 -8.03 -10.28
CA LEU A 96 -16.63 -8.74 -11.04
C LEU A 96 -17.96 -7.96 -11.05
N GLU A 97 -18.38 -7.41 -9.92
CA GLU A 97 -19.59 -6.58 -9.81
C GLU A 97 -19.48 -5.31 -10.66
N ASP A 98 -18.29 -4.69 -10.71
CA ASP A 98 -18.05 -3.52 -11.54
C ASP A 98 -18.02 -3.88 -13.04
N GLU A 99 -17.42 -5.01 -13.39
CA GLU A 99 -17.45 -5.54 -14.76
C GLU A 99 -18.88 -5.84 -15.23
N SER A 100 -19.68 -6.51 -14.39
CA SER A 100 -21.10 -6.81 -14.70
C SER A 100 -21.94 -5.55 -14.85
N ARG A 101 -21.70 -4.55 -13.99
CA ARG A 101 -22.38 -3.25 -14.10
C ARG A 101 -22.04 -2.55 -15.42
N ARG A 102 -20.74 -2.57 -15.82
CA ARG A 102 -20.31 -1.97 -17.10
C ARG A 102 -20.89 -2.69 -18.32
N LYS A 103 -21.07 -4.02 -18.24
CA LYS A 103 -21.65 -4.83 -19.29
C LYS A 103 -23.18 -4.82 -19.31
N GLY A 104 -23.82 -4.46 -18.20
CA GLY A 104 -25.26 -4.50 -18.03
C GLY A 104 -25.84 -5.92 -17.97
N ASP A 105 -25.04 -6.95 -17.62
CA ASP A 105 -25.45 -8.36 -17.66
C ASP A 105 -26.26 -8.80 -16.42
N GLY A 106 -26.34 -7.97 -15.37
CA GLY A 106 -27.13 -8.24 -14.17
C GLY A 106 -26.66 -9.45 -13.35
N THR A 107 -25.46 -9.97 -13.58
CA THR A 107 -24.95 -11.17 -12.92
C THR A 107 -24.80 -10.96 -11.41
N GLY A 108 -25.48 -11.80 -10.61
CA GLY A 108 -25.33 -11.84 -9.15
C GLY A 108 -24.09 -12.64 -8.74
N TRP A 109 -23.12 -11.99 -8.10
CA TRP A 109 -21.89 -12.66 -7.64
C TRP A 109 -22.02 -13.15 -6.21
N PRO A 110 -21.43 -14.33 -5.87
CA PRO A 110 -21.51 -14.89 -4.52
C PRO A 110 -20.78 -14.02 -3.48
N ALA A 111 -21.05 -14.29 -2.20
CA ALA A 111 -20.39 -13.62 -1.08
C ALA A 111 -18.86 -13.81 -1.13
N ALA A 112 -18.10 -12.86 -0.58
CA ALA A 112 -16.65 -12.94 -0.56
C ALA A 112 -16.12 -14.18 0.19
N SER A 113 -16.84 -14.72 1.18
CA SER A 113 -16.53 -15.99 1.85
C SER A 113 -16.60 -17.15 0.86
N THR A 114 -17.70 -17.26 0.11
CA THR A 114 -17.91 -18.29 -0.91
C THR A 114 -16.83 -18.22 -2.00
N ILE A 115 -16.47 -17.01 -2.45
CA ILE A 115 -15.34 -16.81 -3.38
C ILE A 115 -14.04 -17.34 -2.76
N GLY A 116 -13.81 -17.06 -1.45
CA GLY A 116 -12.65 -17.60 -0.73
C GLY A 116 -12.61 -19.12 -0.73
N ASP A 117 -13.75 -19.78 -0.51
CA ASP A 117 -13.86 -21.24 -0.52
C ASP A 117 -13.65 -21.84 -1.92
N ILE A 118 -14.15 -21.19 -2.97
CA ILE A 118 -13.88 -21.58 -4.37
C ILE A 118 -12.40 -21.52 -4.66
N LEU A 119 -11.73 -20.42 -4.30
CA LEU A 119 -10.29 -20.26 -4.50
C LEU A 119 -9.45 -21.26 -3.69
N LYS A 120 -9.88 -21.58 -2.46
CA LYS A 120 -9.24 -22.58 -1.61
C LYS A 120 -9.34 -23.97 -2.24
N ARG A 121 -10.53 -24.37 -2.70
CA ARG A 121 -10.75 -25.65 -3.40
C ARG A 121 -9.95 -25.75 -4.70
N ALA A 122 -9.76 -24.63 -5.41
CA ALA A 122 -8.93 -24.56 -6.60
C ALA A 122 -7.41 -24.51 -6.32
N GLY A 123 -6.96 -24.61 -5.06
CA GLY A 123 -5.54 -24.55 -4.69
C GLY A 123 -4.87 -23.18 -4.88
N LEU A 124 -5.68 -22.10 -5.03
CA LEU A 124 -5.17 -20.75 -5.32
C LEU A 124 -4.98 -19.88 -4.08
N VAL A 125 -5.05 -20.48 -2.88
CA VAL A 125 -4.85 -19.77 -1.60
C VAL A 125 -3.66 -20.37 -0.88
N GLU A 126 -2.60 -19.57 -0.72
CA GLU A 126 -1.46 -19.95 0.11
C GLU A 126 -1.76 -19.66 1.59
N PRO A 127 -1.46 -20.57 2.51
CA PRO A 127 -1.62 -20.34 3.94
C PRO A 127 -0.67 -19.22 4.39
N GLN A 128 -1.21 -18.11 4.81
CA GLN A 128 -0.41 -17.00 5.36
C GLN A 128 -0.31 -17.12 6.89
N ARG A 129 0.90 -17.07 7.43
CA ARG A 129 1.11 -16.93 8.87
C ARG A 129 0.49 -15.61 9.35
N LYS A 130 -0.43 -15.68 10.29
CA LYS A 130 -1.00 -14.49 10.95
C LYS A 130 0.12 -13.77 11.70
N ARG A 131 0.57 -12.61 11.21
CA ARG A 131 1.45 -11.71 11.97
C ARG A 131 0.61 -10.97 13.01
N ARG A 132 1.08 -10.92 14.27
CA ARG A 132 0.52 -9.99 15.27
C ARG A 132 0.64 -8.57 14.73
N ARG A 133 -0.47 -7.85 14.68
CA ARG A 133 -0.45 -6.41 14.35
C ARG A 133 0.13 -5.69 15.56
N ALA A 134 1.26 -4.98 15.38
CA ALA A 134 1.67 -3.97 16.33
C ALA A 134 0.62 -2.86 16.34
N ILE A 135 0.21 -2.43 17.53
CA ILE A 135 -0.65 -1.26 17.69
C ILE A 135 0.22 -0.06 17.34
N ALA A 136 -0.18 0.74 16.37
CA ALA A 136 0.51 1.97 16.03
C ALA A 136 0.38 2.93 17.23
N GLN A 137 1.52 3.21 17.87
CA GLN A 137 1.61 4.24 18.91
C GLN A 137 2.19 5.50 18.23
N GLY A 138 1.48 6.60 18.28
CA GLY A 138 1.93 7.90 17.78
C GLY A 138 0.83 8.75 17.15
N GLU A 139 1.12 10.02 17.01
CA GLU A 139 0.28 10.98 16.31
C GLU A 139 0.18 10.60 14.82
N VAL A 140 -1.04 10.49 14.32
CA VAL A 140 -1.29 10.14 12.92
C VAL A 140 -1.39 11.41 12.10
N VAL A 141 -0.59 11.50 11.03
CA VAL A 141 -0.70 12.61 10.07
C VAL A 141 -2.11 12.65 9.48
N ALA A 142 -2.70 13.85 9.47
CA ALA A 142 -4.03 14.05 8.89
C ALA A 142 -4.06 13.58 7.43
N PRO A 143 -5.04 12.77 7.03
CA PRO A 143 -5.16 12.36 5.64
C PRO A 143 -5.54 13.55 4.76
N ALA A 144 -5.07 13.58 3.51
CA ALA A 144 -5.60 14.48 2.50
C ALA A 144 -7.09 14.20 2.28
N HIS A 145 -7.88 15.26 2.11
CA HIS A 145 -9.33 15.15 1.97
C HIS A 145 -9.79 15.10 0.51
N ALA A 146 -9.03 15.72 -0.38
CA ALA A 146 -9.35 15.80 -1.80
C ALA A 146 -8.17 15.33 -2.68
N PRO A 147 -8.45 14.80 -3.88
CA PRO A 147 -7.42 14.52 -4.87
C PRO A 147 -6.53 15.73 -5.14
N ASN A 148 -5.24 15.49 -5.30
CA ASN A 148 -4.21 16.49 -5.59
C ASN A 148 -3.95 17.53 -4.48
N GLU A 149 -4.60 17.42 -3.33
CA GLU A 149 -4.23 18.20 -2.14
C GLU A 149 -2.81 17.85 -1.67
N GLU A 150 -2.46 16.57 -1.71
CA GLU A 150 -1.16 16.09 -1.31
C GLU A 150 -0.76 14.83 -2.09
N TRP A 151 0.39 14.90 -2.76
CA TRP A 151 1.05 13.71 -3.31
C TRP A 151 2.15 13.23 -2.37
N SER A 152 2.35 11.93 -2.29
CA SER A 152 3.50 11.34 -1.61
C SER A 152 4.50 10.86 -2.65
N ILE A 153 5.78 11.19 -2.45
CA ILE A 153 6.89 10.77 -3.29
C ILE A 153 7.89 9.96 -2.49
N ASP A 154 8.37 8.85 -3.07
CA ASP A 154 9.31 7.97 -2.38
C ASP A 154 10.05 7.07 -3.38
N PHE A 155 11.28 6.68 -3.04
CA PHE A 155 12.00 5.63 -3.73
C PHE A 155 11.68 4.29 -3.10
N LYS A 156 11.26 3.33 -3.93
CA LYS A 156 10.96 1.98 -3.48
C LYS A 156 12.18 1.21 -2.96
N GLY A 157 13.36 1.73 -3.12
CA GLY A 157 14.63 1.02 -2.97
C GLY A 157 15.03 0.33 -4.28
N TRP A 158 16.33 0.14 -4.44
CA TRP A 158 16.90 -0.34 -5.69
C TRP A 158 16.87 -1.87 -5.82
N PHE A 159 16.95 -2.33 -7.06
CA PHE A 159 17.22 -3.71 -7.44
C PHE A 159 17.94 -3.73 -8.80
N ARG A 160 18.36 -4.91 -9.25
CA ARG A 160 18.98 -5.07 -10.58
C ARG A 160 18.06 -5.85 -11.50
N THR A 161 18.06 -5.46 -12.77
CA THR A 161 17.51 -6.24 -13.87
C THR A 161 18.44 -7.41 -14.22
N SER A 162 17.99 -8.35 -15.06
CA SER A 162 18.76 -9.54 -15.39
C SER A 162 20.06 -9.25 -16.13
N ASP A 163 20.15 -8.11 -16.82
CA ASP A 163 21.38 -7.59 -17.45
C ASP A 163 22.33 -6.88 -16.46
N GLY A 164 21.99 -6.85 -15.17
CA GLY A 164 22.78 -6.22 -14.12
C GLY A 164 22.55 -4.73 -13.93
N THR A 165 21.72 -4.07 -14.75
CA THR A 165 21.41 -2.63 -14.65
C THR A 165 20.69 -2.33 -13.34
N ARG A 166 21.18 -1.31 -12.60
CA ARG A 166 20.53 -0.83 -11.38
C ARG A 166 19.26 -0.03 -11.73
N CYS A 167 18.20 -0.32 -11.02
CA CYS A 167 16.92 0.37 -11.12
C CYS A 167 16.54 0.94 -9.76
N ASP A 168 16.34 2.24 -9.71
CA ASP A 168 15.82 2.98 -8.54
C ASP A 168 14.43 3.52 -8.88
N PRO A 169 13.34 2.79 -8.58
CA PRO A 169 12.00 3.23 -8.93
C PRO A 169 11.52 4.36 -8.02
N LEU A 170 11.36 5.55 -8.58
CA LEU A 170 10.63 6.66 -7.99
C LEU A 170 9.14 6.41 -8.14
N THR A 171 8.38 6.61 -7.08
CA THR A 171 6.91 6.45 -7.09
C THR A 171 6.25 7.70 -6.55
N ILE A 172 5.16 8.11 -7.19
CA ILE A 172 4.35 9.25 -6.79
C ILE A 172 2.91 8.80 -6.66
N THR A 173 2.29 9.04 -5.51
CA THR A 173 0.90 8.64 -5.23
C THR A 173 0.10 9.80 -4.68
N ASP A 174 -1.13 9.95 -5.16
CA ASP A 174 -2.12 10.84 -4.54
C ASP A 174 -2.62 10.26 -3.21
N GLN A 175 -2.59 11.04 -2.15
CA GLN A 175 -2.90 10.57 -0.79
C GLN A 175 -4.40 10.37 -0.54
N ALA A 176 -5.28 11.08 -1.21
CA ALA A 176 -6.71 10.95 -1.05
C ALA A 176 -7.27 9.79 -1.87
N SER A 177 -7.08 9.81 -3.18
CA SER A 177 -7.61 8.81 -4.12
C SER A 177 -6.80 7.52 -4.20
N ARG A 178 -5.59 7.47 -3.67
CA ARG A 178 -4.61 6.37 -3.85
C ARG A 178 -4.12 6.22 -5.28
N PHE A 179 -4.41 7.17 -6.16
CA PHE A 179 -3.99 7.13 -7.55
C PHE A 179 -2.45 7.11 -7.64
N LEU A 180 -1.92 6.15 -8.37
CA LEU A 180 -0.49 6.01 -8.62
C LEU A 180 -0.14 6.92 -9.81
N VAL A 181 0.30 8.11 -9.50
CA VAL A 181 0.59 9.18 -10.47
C VAL A 181 1.74 8.78 -11.38
N GLU A 182 2.84 8.26 -10.79
CA GLU A 182 4.00 7.85 -11.56
C GLU A 182 4.74 6.68 -10.89
N VAL A 183 5.35 5.83 -11.71
CA VAL A 183 6.39 4.87 -11.33
C VAL A 183 7.48 4.95 -12.39
N ARG A 184 8.64 5.49 -12.07
CA ARG A 184 9.70 5.73 -13.04
C ARG A 184 11.07 5.37 -12.50
N ILE A 185 11.86 4.69 -13.32
CA ILE A 185 13.28 4.43 -13.03
C ILE A 185 14.03 5.73 -13.30
N VAL A 186 14.62 6.29 -12.25
CA VAL A 186 15.45 7.50 -12.32
C VAL A 186 16.59 7.41 -11.32
N ASP A 187 17.66 8.13 -11.57
CA ASP A 187 18.72 8.28 -10.58
C ASP A 187 18.20 8.98 -9.33
N PRO A 188 18.56 8.50 -8.12
CA PRO A 188 18.13 9.10 -6.85
C PRO A 188 18.90 10.40 -6.56
N THR A 189 18.92 11.29 -7.52
CA THR A 189 19.56 12.60 -7.49
C THR A 189 18.51 13.71 -7.67
N TRP A 190 18.87 14.94 -7.30
CA TRP A 190 18.05 16.11 -7.57
C TRP A 190 17.62 16.21 -9.04
N ALA A 191 18.55 16.00 -9.98
CA ALA A 191 18.29 16.12 -11.42
C ALA A 191 17.33 15.03 -11.92
N GLY A 192 17.53 13.78 -11.47
CA GLY A 192 16.67 12.66 -11.85
C GLY A 192 15.24 12.82 -11.36
N VAL A 193 15.06 13.22 -10.11
CA VAL A 193 13.71 13.45 -9.53
C VAL A 193 13.04 14.64 -10.18
N ARG A 194 13.77 15.73 -10.41
CA ARG A 194 13.25 16.92 -11.08
C ARG A 194 12.77 16.58 -12.50
N TYR A 195 13.57 15.88 -13.27
CA TYR A 195 13.20 15.43 -14.63
C TYR A 195 11.89 14.62 -14.62
N ALA A 196 11.75 13.68 -13.69
CA ALA A 196 10.53 12.89 -13.57
C ALA A 196 9.31 13.77 -13.22
N LEU A 197 9.48 14.70 -12.28
CA LEU A 197 8.40 15.60 -11.84
C LEU A 197 8.02 16.61 -12.92
N GLU A 198 8.98 17.19 -13.67
CA GLU A 198 8.70 18.10 -14.77
C GLU A 198 7.80 17.44 -15.82
N ARG A 199 8.11 16.19 -16.20
CA ARG A 199 7.25 15.41 -17.10
C ARG A 199 5.85 15.17 -16.54
N VAL A 200 5.76 14.77 -15.26
CA VAL A 200 4.47 14.56 -14.62
C VAL A 200 3.67 15.85 -14.54
N PHE A 201 4.31 16.96 -14.20
CA PHE A 201 3.65 18.25 -14.10
C PHE A 201 3.17 18.79 -15.46
N ASP A 202 3.95 18.53 -16.50
CA ASP A 202 3.60 18.92 -17.88
C ASP A 202 2.44 18.07 -18.42
N ASP A 203 2.48 16.74 -18.18
CA ASP A 203 1.48 15.80 -18.66
C ASP A 203 0.11 15.97 -17.96
N ILE A 204 0.09 16.18 -16.65
CA ILE A 204 -1.13 16.08 -15.84
C ILE A 204 -1.37 17.22 -14.87
N GLY A 205 -0.38 18.10 -14.60
CA GLY A 205 -0.49 19.23 -13.68
C GLY A 205 0.15 18.96 -12.30
N MET A 206 -0.01 19.94 -11.39
CA MET A 206 0.73 20.01 -10.12
C MET A 206 -0.18 19.90 -8.89
N PRO A 207 0.26 19.20 -7.81
CA PRO A 207 -0.46 19.13 -6.54
C PRO A 207 -0.30 20.43 -5.73
N ALA A 208 -1.08 20.56 -4.65
CA ALA A 208 -0.90 21.65 -3.69
C ALA A 208 0.30 21.39 -2.76
N ALA A 209 0.56 20.15 -2.39
CA ALA A 209 1.68 19.77 -1.53
C ALA A 209 2.32 18.43 -1.98
N ILE A 210 3.61 18.27 -1.67
CA ILE A 210 4.32 17.01 -1.84
C ILE A 210 4.89 16.57 -0.50
N ARG A 211 4.52 15.34 -0.09
CA ARG A 211 5.05 14.67 1.10
C ARG A 211 6.19 13.74 0.72
N SER A 212 7.30 13.84 1.43
CA SER A 212 8.46 12.95 1.27
C SER A 212 9.03 12.53 2.63
N ASP A 213 9.97 11.61 2.61
CA ASP A 213 10.86 11.40 3.75
C ASP A 213 11.86 12.58 3.89
N ASN A 214 12.71 12.52 4.94
CA ASN A 214 13.73 13.53 5.18
C ASN A 214 15.07 13.18 4.50
N GLY A 215 15.11 12.11 3.72
CA GLY A 215 16.31 11.65 3.04
C GLY A 215 16.61 12.47 1.78
N THR A 216 17.87 12.40 1.33
CA THR A 216 18.26 12.95 0.02
C THR A 216 17.59 12.17 -1.10
N PRO A 217 17.13 12.82 -2.19
CA PRO A 217 17.28 14.25 -2.52
C PRO A 217 16.13 15.15 -2.01
N PHE A 218 15.16 14.62 -1.25
CA PHE A 218 13.94 15.33 -0.89
C PHE A 218 14.15 16.35 0.22
N GLY A 219 14.80 15.94 1.32
CA GLY A 219 15.07 16.78 2.46
C GLY A 219 16.56 17.05 2.67
N SER A 220 16.88 18.00 3.53
CA SER A 220 18.24 18.29 3.94
C SER A 220 18.31 18.69 5.42
N THR A 221 19.53 18.79 5.96
CA THR A 221 19.79 19.34 7.30
C THR A 221 19.91 20.88 7.28
N GLY A 222 19.71 21.52 6.13
CA GLY A 222 19.77 22.97 5.97
C GLY A 222 18.63 23.74 6.63
N ALA A 223 18.58 25.05 6.40
CA ALA A 223 17.54 25.93 6.93
C ALA A 223 16.14 25.48 6.51
N GLY A 224 15.25 25.31 7.49
CA GLY A 224 13.89 24.82 7.25
C GLY A 224 13.81 23.40 6.69
N GLY A 225 14.93 22.63 6.68
CA GLY A 225 15.00 21.30 6.08
C GLY A 225 14.99 21.32 4.54
N LEU A 226 15.15 22.49 3.91
CA LEU A 226 15.01 22.64 2.48
C LEU A 226 16.20 22.02 1.72
N SER A 227 15.88 21.18 0.73
CA SER A 227 16.76 20.75 -0.34
C SER A 227 16.58 21.62 -1.58
N ALA A 228 17.45 21.55 -2.57
CA ALA A 228 17.25 22.24 -3.86
C ALA A 228 15.92 21.85 -4.52
N LEU A 229 15.45 20.61 -4.30
CA LEU A 229 14.17 20.14 -4.82
C LEU A 229 12.98 20.84 -4.14
N SER A 230 13.01 20.96 -2.81
CA SER A 230 11.94 21.64 -2.07
C SER A 230 11.96 23.16 -2.27
N VAL A 231 13.11 23.76 -2.50
CA VAL A 231 13.20 25.16 -2.96
C VAL A 231 12.49 25.34 -4.31
N TRP A 232 12.72 24.44 -5.26
CA TRP A 232 12.02 24.46 -6.55
C TRP A 232 10.51 24.25 -6.40
N TRP A 233 10.07 23.33 -5.51
CA TRP A 233 8.64 23.16 -5.21
C TRP A 233 8.00 24.42 -4.67
N LEU A 234 8.65 25.13 -3.73
CA LEU A 234 8.15 26.39 -3.18
C LEU A 234 8.00 27.46 -4.26
N LYS A 235 8.93 27.52 -5.22
CA LYS A 235 8.81 28.45 -6.38
C LYS A 235 7.64 28.09 -7.29
N LEU A 236 7.28 26.83 -7.37
CA LEU A 236 6.08 26.35 -8.06
C LEU A 236 4.79 26.54 -7.22
N GLY A 237 4.90 27.04 -5.99
CA GLY A 237 3.77 27.13 -5.06
C GLY A 237 3.30 25.76 -4.56
N ILE A 238 4.17 24.74 -4.57
CA ILE A 238 3.94 23.42 -4.00
C ILE A 238 4.53 23.39 -2.59
N GLU A 239 3.72 23.04 -1.60
CA GLU A 239 4.17 22.93 -0.20
C GLU A 239 4.96 21.65 0.05
N PRO A 240 6.27 21.72 0.42
CA PRO A 240 7.00 20.53 0.86
C PRO A 240 6.56 20.14 2.27
N ARG A 241 6.22 18.86 2.46
CA ARG A 241 5.83 18.26 3.74
C ARG A 241 6.74 17.08 4.04
N TYR A 242 7.32 17.05 5.23
CA TYR A 242 8.22 15.98 5.64
C TYR A 242 7.57 15.07 6.66
N ILE A 243 7.79 13.75 6.50
CA ILE A 243 7.34 12.75 7.47
C ILE A 243 8.19 12.91 8.73
N PRO A 244 7.58 12.96 9.94
CA PRO A 244 8.34 13.02 11.18
C PRO A 244 9.36 11.88 11.28
N PRO A 245 10.57 12.12 11.78
CA PRO A 245 11.54 11.06 12.05
C PRO A 245 10.92 9.94 12.90
N SER A 246 11.25 8.69 12.59
CA SER A 246 10.74 7.50 13.31
C SER A 246 9.24 7.24 13.23
N SER A 247 8.54 7.82 12.24
CA SER A 247 7.10 7.62 12.00
C SER A 247 6.82 6.80 10.73
N PRO A 248 7.28 5.53 10.64
CA PRO A 248 7.08 4.71 9.44
C PRO A 248 5.60 4.45 9.13
N GLN A 249 4.73 4.50 10.17
CA GLN A 249 3.29 4.35 9.98
C GLN A 249 2.66 5.40 9.06
N ASP A 250 3.25 6.61 8.99
CA ASP A 250 2.75 7.69 8.13
C ASP A 250 3.00 7.41 6.65
N ASN A 251 3.98 6.56 6.34
CA ASN A 251 4.25 6.05 4.99
C ASN A 251 3.61 4.68 4.70
N GLY A 252 2.89 4.10 5.66
CA GLY A 252 2.35 2.73 5.55
C GLY A 252 1.40 2.49 4.36
N ARG A 253 0.89 3.56 3.75
CA ARG A 253 0.08 3.50 2.51
C ARG A 253 1.00 3.28 1.31
N HIS A 254 2.07 4.03 1.23
CA HIS A 254 3.10 3.95 0.20
C HIS A 254 3.84 2.60 0.27
N GLU A 255 4.21 2.15 1.46
CA GLU A 255 4.82 0.84 1.68
C GLU A 255 3.94 -0.34 1.20
N ARG A 256 2.61 -0.25 1.41
CA ARG A 256 1.67 -1.26 0.89
C ARG A 256 1.63 -1.28 -0.64
N MET A 257 1.67 -0.12 -1.28
CA MET A 257 1.76 -0.01 -2.72
C MET A 257 3.09 -0.58 -3.20
N HIS A 258 4.22 -0.22 -2.59
CA HIS A 258 5.54 -0.74 -2.89
C HIS A 258 5.63 -2.27 -2.79
N ARG A 259 5.00 -2.86 -1.78
CA ARG A 259 4.94 -4.32 -1.64
C ARG A 259 4.22 -4.97 -2.81
N THR A 260 3.11 -4.38 -3.24
CA THR A 260 2.37 -4.86 -4.40
C THR A 260 3.16 -4.69 -5.70
N LEU A 261 3.73 -3.51 -5.91
CA LEU A 261 4.60 -3.20 -7.05
C LEU A 261 5.74 -4.23 -7.17
N LYS A 262 6.45 -4.48 -6.06
CA LYS A 262 7.55 -5.47 -6.03
C LYS A 262 7.08 -6.88 -6.38
N ALA A 263 5.97 -7.30 -5.84
CA ALA A 263 5.44 -8.63 -6.07
C ALA A 263 5.00 -8.85 -7.52
N GLU A 264 4.42 -7.82 -8.15
CA GLU A 264 3.87 -7.92 -9.50
C GLU A 264 4.87 -7.62 -10.61
N THR A 265 5.94 -6.86 -10.33
CA THR A 265 6.83 -6.36 -11.41
C THR A 265 8.30 -6.71 -11.27
N SER A 266 8.76 -6.98 -10.02
CA SER A 266 10.20 -7.13 -9.74
C SER A 266 10.58 -8.55 -9.31
N LYS A 267 9.66 -9.52 -9.38
CA LYS A 267 9.91 -10.93 -9.02
C LYS A 267 9.25 -11.87 -10.04
N PRO A 268 10.00 -12.34 -11.04
CA PRO A 268 11.39 -11.99 -11.37
C PRO A 268 11.53 -10.60 -11.99
N PRO A 269 12.70 -9.95 -11.90
CA PRO A 269 12.93 -8.68 -12.57
C PRO A 269 12.95 -8.86 -14.10
N ALA A 270 12.77 -7.78 -14.83
CA ALA A 270 12.85 -7.77 -16.29
C ALA A 270 14.30 -7.98 -16.80
N ARG A 271 14.45 -8.17 -18.11
CA ARG A 271 15.77 -8.34 -18.74
C ARG A 271 16.59 -7.06 -18.71
N SER A 272 15.94 -5.92 -18.96
CA SER A 272 16.58 -4.60 -19.03
C SER A 272 15.75 -3.54 -18.31
N ALA A 273 16.34 -2.37 -18.06
CA ALA A 273 15.63 -1.24 -17.45
C ALA A 273 14.45 -0.75 -18.31
N ALA A 274 14.58 -0.78 -19.63
CA ALA A 274 13.50 -0.40 -20.55
C ALA A 274 12.30 -1.35 -20.44
N GLU A 275 12.52 -2.67 -20.43
CA GLU A 275 11.46 -3.66 -20.20
C GLU A 275 10.85 -3.53 -18.79
N GLN A 276 11.69 -3.24 -17.80
CA GLN A 276 11.23 -3.03 -16.44
C GLN A 276 10.32 -1.80 -16.34
N GLN A 277 10.63 -0.72 -17.05
CA GLN A 277 9.79 0.47 -17.11
C GLN A 277 8.44 0.14 -17.77
N GLN A 278 8.41 -0.63 -18.85
CA GLN A 278 7.15 -1.08 -19.46
C GLN A 278 6.28 -1.89 -18.50
N ARG A 279 6.89 -2.75 -17.65
CA ARG A 279 6.17 -3.47 -16.59
C ARG A 279 5.62 -2.51 -15.54
N PHE A 280 6.35 -1.46 -15.18
CA PHE A 280 5.87 -0.43 -14.26
C PHE A 280 4.71 0.36 -14.86
N ASP A 281 4.79 0.72 -16.13
CA ASP A 281 3.70 1.44 -16.84
C ASP A 281 2.42 0.58 -16.92
N GLY A 282 2.57 -0.73 -17.18
CA GLY A 282 1.48 -1.69 -17.13
C GLY A 282 0.88 -1.84 -15.73
N PHE A 283 1.73 -1.92 -14.72
CA PHE A 283 1.30 -1.96 -13.32
C PHE A 283 0.55 -0.69 -12.93
N ARG A 284 1.05 0.50 -13.28
CA ARG A 284 0.41 1.78 -12.98
C ARG A 284 -1.00 1.84 -13.54
N ARG A 285 -1.22 1.44 -14.81
CA ARG A 285 -2.56 1.36 -15.42
C ARG A 285 -3.46 0.40 -14.65
N HIS A 286 -3.02 -0.84 -14.47
CA HIS A 286 -3.77 -1.85 -13.76
C HIS A 286 -4.10 -1.43 -12.30
N TYR A 287 -3.13 -0.84 -11.59
CA TYR A 287 -3.32 -0.37 -10.22
C TYR A 287 -4.39 0.71 -10.12
N ASN A 288 -4.44 1.62 -11.08
CA ASN A 288 -5.37 2.75 -11.11
C ASN A 288 -6.75 2.38 -11.62
N GLU A 289 -6.83 1.56 -12.67
CA GLU A 289 -8.07 1.31 -13.41
C GLU A 289 -8.81 0.07 -12.94
N ASP A 290 -8.07 -1.00 -12.61
CA ASP A 290 -8.66 -2.32 -12.34
C ASP A 290 -8.66 -2.70 -10.86
N ARG A 291 -7.76 -2.15 -10.05
CA ARG A 291 -7.54 -2.63 -8.69
C ARG A 291 -8.52 -2.01 -7.69
N PRO A 292 -9.46 -2.79 -7.08
CA PRO A 292 -10.31 -2.29 -6.01
C PRO A 292 -9.52 -2.02 -4.73
N HIS A 293 -9.82 -0.91 -4.06
CA HIS A 293 -9.22 -0.52 -2.80
C HIS A 293 -10.24 -0.50 -1.66
N GLU A 294 -10.00 -1.28 -0.61
CA GLU A 294 -10.92 -1.37 0.54
C GLU A 294 -11.14 -0.01 1.21
N ALA A 295 -10.08 0.81 1.32
CA ALA A 295 -10.16 2.16 1.89
C ALA A 295 -10.93 3.16 1.00
N LEU A 296 -11.25 2.79 -0.23
CA LEU A 296 -12.03 3.59 -1.18
C LEU A 296 -13.42 2.97 -1.43
N GLY A 297 -13.91 2.14 -0.51
CA GLY A 297 -15.17 1.41 -0.71
C GLY A 297 -15.11 0.43 -1.89
N GLN A 298 -13.98 -0.21 -2.11
CA GLN A 298 -13.70 -1.13 -3.22
C GLN A 298 -13.72 -0.48 -4.62
N LYS A 299 -13.66 0.84 -4.71
CA LYS A 299 -13.49 1.53 -5.99
C LYS A 299 -12.02 1.49 -6.44
N ALA A 300 -11.81 1.55 -7.75
CA ALA A 300 -10.48 1.76 -8.32
C ALA A 300 -10.05 3.24 -8.19
N PRO A 301 -8.76 3.54 -7.99
CA PRO A 301 -8.28 4.92 -7.84
C PRO A 301 -8.73 5.88 -8.94
N ALA A 302 -8.72 5.44 -10.20
CA ALA A 302 -9.12 6.24 -11.35
C ALA A 302 -10.60 6.68 -11.31
N GLN A 303 -11.46 6.00 -10.56
CA GLN A 303 -12.86 6.40 -10.39
C GLN A 303 -13.04 7.60 -9.47
N LEU A 304 -12.01 7.94 -8.68
CA LEU A 304 -12.05 9.01 -7.68
C LEU A 304 -11.07 10.14 -7.97
N TRP A 305 -10.11 9.90 -8.84
CA TRP A 305 -9.07 10.86 -9.17
C TRP A 305 -9.43 11.66 -10.43
N GLN A 306 -9.04 12.93 -10.42
CA GLN A 306 -9.12 13.82 -11.56
C GLN A 306 -7.79 14.59 -11.67
N PRO A 307 -7.33 14.96 -12.86
CA PRO A 307 -6.15 15.77 -13.03
C PRO A 307 -6.20 17.07 -12.21
N PRO A 308 -5.08 17.54 -11.66
CA PRO A 308 -5.02 18.83 -10.96
C PRO A 308 -5.38 19.99 -11.90
N ALA A 309 -6.05 21.00 -11.37
CA ALA A 309 -6.33 22.22 -12.13
C ALA A 309 -5.09 23.11 -12.33
N ARG A 310 -4.02 22.90 -11.53
CA ARG A 310 -2.79 23.70 -11.57
C ARG A 310 -1.88 23.20 -12.68
N THR A 311 -1.65 24.01 -13.69
CA THR A 311 -0.76 23.72 -14.81
C THR A 311 0.71 24.03 -14.47
N PHE A 312 1.64 23.30 -15.07
CA PHE A 312 3.05 23.58 -14.95
C PHE A 312 3.40 24.83 -15.75
N PRO A 313 4.06 25.86 -15.15
CA PRO A 313 4.34 27.11 -15.84
C PRO A 313 5.42 26.91 -16.91
N ALA A 314 5.16 27.41 -18.09
CA ALA A 314 6.15 27.45 -19.16
C ALA A 314 7.24 28.52 -18.85
N GLY A 315 8.50 28.14 -19.02
CA GLY A 315 9.63 29.06 -18.93
C GLY A 315 10.25 29.19 -17.53
N ARG A 316 10.99 30.30 -17.34
CA ARG A 316 11.71 30.55 -16.08
C ARG A 316 10.76 30.92 -14.96
N LEU A 317 10.90 30.27 -13.81
CA LEU A 317 10.16 30.64 -12.61
C LEU A 317 10.59 32.00 -12.10
N GLY A 318 9.61 32.81 -11.72
CA GLY A 318 9.84 34.14 -11.15
C GLY A 318 10.55 34.11 -9.81
N ASP A 319 11.15 35.21 -9.42
CA ASP A 319 11.68 35.38 -8.07
C ASP A 319 10.51 35.53 -7.09
N PRO A 320 10.65 35.02 -5.82
CA PRO A 320 9.66 35.23 -4.78
C PRO A 320 9.41 36.73 -4.52
N TRP A 321 8.13 37.08 -4.34
CA TRP A 321 7.74 38.41 -3.93
C TRP A 321 7.77 38.57 -2.41
N TYR A 322 8.14 39.76 -1.92
CA TYR A 322 8.21 40.09 -0.51
C TYR A 322 7.55 41.43 -0.22
N ASP A 323 6.94 41.58 0.96
CA ASP A 323 6.37 42.80 1.46
C ASP A 323 7.42 43.90 1.65
N ALA A 324 6.99 45.16 1.75
CA ALA A 324 7.88 46.34 1.84
C ALA A 324 8.75 46.38 3.11
N ASP A 325 8.37 45.64 4.17
CA ASP A 325 9.13 45.50 5.41
C ASP A 325 10.32 44.56 5.27
N HIS A 326 10.37 43.75 4.20
CA HIS A 326 11.46 42.82 3.94
C HIS A 326 12.58 43.48 3.11
N LYS A 327 13.81 43.35 3.61
CA LYS A 327 15.01 43.68 2.84
C LYS A 327 15.42 42.45 2.03
N VAL A 328 15.25 42.51 0.72
CA VAL A 328 15.56 41.39 -0.19
C VAL A 328 17.08 41.22 -0.35
N ARG A 329 17.57 40.02 -0.25
CA ARG A 329 18.99 39.64 -0.42
C ARG A 329 19.11 38.43 -1.33
N ARG A 330 20.09 38.45 -2.25
CA ARG A 330 20.44 37.30 -3.07
C ARG A 330 21.39 36.40 -2.30
N VAL A 331 21.09 35.11 -2.24
CA VAL A 331 21.96 34.10 -1.66
C VAL A 331 23.10 33.82 -2.64
N ARG A 332 24.33 33.92 -2.16
CA ARG A 332 25.54 33.66 -2.94
C ARG A 332 25.74 32.14 -3.18
N PRO A 333 26.60 31.74 -4.15
CA PRO A 333 26.84 30.34 -4.45
C PRO A 333 27.22 29.47 -3.24
N ALA A 334 27.94 30.05 -2.26
CA ALA A 334 28.29 29.37 -1.01
C ALA A 334 27.19 29.39 0.06
N GLY A 335 25.94 29.72 -0.30
CA GLY A 335 24.79 29.72 0.62
C GLY A 335 24.72 30.89 1.58
N GLN A 336 25.46 32.00 1.35
CA GLN A 336 25.55 33.16 2.24
C GLN A 336 24.77 34.36 1.70
N ILE A 337 24.28 35.20 2.60
CA ILE A 337 23.79 36.56 2.27
C ILE A 337 24.71 37.61 2.93
N LYS A 338 24.83 38.77 2.29
CA LYS A 338 25.47 39.94 2.93
C LYS A 338 24.43 40.69 3.78
N TRP A 339 24.63 40.69 5.10
CA TRP A 339 23.75 41.36 6.05
C TRP A 339 24.52 42.24 7.00
N ARG A 340 24.22 43.57 6.99
CA ARG A 340 24.86 44.57 7.83
C ARG A 340 26.40 44.51 7.80
N GLY A 341 26.96 44.31 6.59
CA GLY A 341 28.41 44.28 6.37
C GLY A 341 29.06 42.91 6.49
N GLU A 342 28.41 41.95 7.06
CA GLU A 342 28.93 40.57 7.25
C GLU A 342 28.27 39.55 6.36
N GLU A 343 28.91 38.40 6.23
CA GLU A 343 28.40 37.23 5.52
C GLU A 343 27.73 36.27 6.50
N VAL A 344 26.43 36.04 6.29
CA VAL A 344 25.64 35.13 7.11
C VAL A 344 25.27 33.93 6.28
N PHE A 345 25.67 32.73 6.68
CA PHE A 345 25.34 31.47 6.02
C PHE A 345 23.88 31.10 6.29
N ILE A 346 23.07 30.97 5.24
CA ILE A 346 21.66 30.59 5.31
C ILE A 346 21.48 29.14 4.85
N GLY A 347 22.09 28.76 3.71
CA GLY A 347 22.02 27.38 3.19
C GLY A 347 22.31 27.30 1.68
N GLU A 348 23.08 26.29 1.29
CA GLU A 348 23.49 26.06 -0.10
C GLU A 348 22.31 25.76 -1.04
N ALA A 349 21.25 25.13 -0.50
CA ALA A 349 20.04 24.80 -1.27
C ALA A 349 19.34 26.04 -1.86
N LEU A 350 19.63 27.22 -1.28
CA LEU A 350 19.06 28.52 -1.70
C LEU A 350 20.02 29.31 -2.60
N ALA A 351 21.15 28.74 -3.01
CA ALA A 351 22.14 29.45 -3.82
C ALA A 351 21.50 30.04 -5.10
N GLY A 352 21.71 31.35 -5.32
CA GLY A 352 21.13 32.08 -6.44
C GLY A 352 19.71 32.62 -6.20
N GLU A 353 19.01 32.17 -5.18
CA GLU A 353 17.65 32.61 -4.85
C GLU A 353 17.61 33.94 -4.08
N LEU A 354 16.47 34.63 -4.12
CA LEU A 354 16.21 35.79 -3.30
C LEU A 354 15.53 35.37 -1.98
N VAL A 355 15.99 35.92 -0.87
CA VAL A 355 15.36 35.78 0.45
C VAL A 355 14.98 37.15 1.01
N GLY A 356 13.86 37.20 1.70
CA GLY A 356 13.41 38.38 2.44
C GLY A 356 13.94 38.34 3.87
N VAL A 357 14.40 39.46 4.39
CA VAL A 357 14.87 39.65 5.76
C VAL A 357 14.08 40.77 6.39
N ALA A 358 13.28 40.48 7.42
CA ALA A 358 12.47 41.45 8.15
C ALA A 358 12.82 41.50 9.64
N GLU A 359 12.40 42.51 10.37
CA GLU A 359 12.55 42.58 11.82
C GLU A 359 11.69 41.53 12.48
N HIS A 360 12.21 40.96 13.58
CA HIS A 360 11.53 39.91 14.38
C HIS A 360 11.40 40.39 15.84
N ASP A 361 10.31 40.05 16.49
CA ASP A 361 9.97 40.46 17.87
C ASP A 361 11.06 40.15 18.91
N SER A 362 11.90 39.17 18.66
CA SER A 362 13.07 38.85 19.50
C SER A 362 14.20 39.89 19.43
N GLY A 363 14.05 40.92 18.60
CA GLY A 363 15.07 41.95 18.29
C GLY A 363 16.16 41.45 17.32
N GLY A 364 15.96 40.29 16.70
CA GLY A 364 16.72 39.74 15.55
C GLY A 364 16.01 40.04 14.22
N HIS A 365 16.40 39.30 13.17
CA HIS A 365 15.82 39.43 11.84
C HIS A 365 15.41 38.08 11.31
N ILE A 366 14.13 37.93 10.99
CA ILE A 366 13.62 36.70 10.38
C ILE A 366 14.06 36.62 8.91
N VAL A 367 14.48 35.47 8.49
CA VAL A 367 14.82 35.17 7.08
C VAL A 367 13.75 34.30 6.52
N ARG A 368 13.17 34.74 5.40
CA ARG A 368 12.04 34.05 4.72
C ARG A 368 12.42 33.72 3.27
N PHE A 369 11.99 32.56 2.82
CA PHE A 369 12.01 32.19 1.40
C PHE A 369 10.59 31.88 0.94
N SER A 370 10.10 32.63 -0.06
CA SER A 370 8.70 32.55 -0.49
C SER A 370 7.77 32.75 0.72
N ASN A 371 6.91 31.82 1.01
CA ASN A 371 5.98 31.84 2.14
C ASN A 371 6.52 31.15 3.41
N ARG A 372 7.82 30.84 3.46
CA ARG A 372 8.39 30.00 4.52
C ARG A 372 9.49 30.71 5.31
N ASP A 373 9.32 30.72 6.62
CA ASP A 373 10.34 31.22 7.54
C ASP A 373 11.43 30.17 7.72
N LEU A 374 12.68 30.57 7.49
CA LEU A 374 13.84 29.70 7.53
C LEU A 374 14.56 29.70 8.88
N GLY A 375 14.51 30.82 9.58
CA GLY A 375 15.19 31.06 10.83
C GLY A 375 15.34 32.54 11.14
N VAL A 376 16.09 32.85 12.19
CA VAL A 376 16.33 34.20 12.68
C VAL A 376 17.82 34.50 12.72
N ILE A 377 18.24 35.63 12.18
CA ILE A 377 19.57 36.19 12.40
C ILE A 377 19.53 36.93 13.74
N GLY A 378 20.22 36.41 14.76
CA GLY A 378 20.31 36.99 16.11
C GLY A 378 21.08 38.31 16.14
N ARG A 379 21.09 38.98 17.31
CA ARG A 379 21.89 40.19 17.55
C ARG A 379 23.40 39.93 17.45
N ASP A 380 23.80 38.68 17.73
CA ASP A 380 25.18 38.15 17.57
C ASP A 380 25.52 37.83 16.08
N ARG A 381 24.59 38.14 15.15
CA ARG A 381 24.71 37.91 13.71
C ARG A 381 24.77 36.43 13.31
N ARG A 382 24.53 35.51 14.25
CA ARG A 382 24.41 34.07 13.94
C ARG A 382 23.01 33.78 13.43
N PHE A 383 22.93 32.89 12.41
CA PHE A 383 21.67 32.41 11.90
C PHE A 383 21.22 31.18 12.67
N LEU A 384 20.11 31.32 13.36
CA LEU A 384 19.42 30.24 14.08
C LEU A 384 18.32 29.72 13.18
N ARG A 385 18.55 28.57 12.56
CA ARG A 385 17.59 27.91 11.65
C ARG A 385 16.39 27.34 12.39
N PHE A 386 15.22 27.44 11.79
CA PHE A 386 14.04 26.74 12.25
C PHE A 386 14.08 25.26 11.83
N ALA A 387 13.41 24.40 12.63
CA ALA A 387 13.22 23.01 12.28
C ALA A 387 12.37 22.88 10.99
N PRO A 388 12.54 21.81 10.20
CA PRO A 388 11.69 21.56 9.06
C PRO A 388 10.24 21.43 9.50
N PRO A 389 9.28 21.91 8.69
CA PRO A 389 7.87 21.82 8.99
C PRO A 389 7.46 20.36 9.06
N ARG A 390 6.85 19.99 10.14
CA ARG A 390 6.23 18.66 10.28
C ARG A 390 4.91 18.62 9.51
N ALA A 391 4.55 17.47 8.96
CA ALA A 391 3.21 17.26 8.43
C ALA A 391 2.16 17.63 9.49
N ARG A 392 1.02 18.22 9.07
CA ARG A 392 -0.04 18.63 10.01
C ARG A 392 -0.46 17.44 10.86
N LEU A 393 -0.29 17.55 12.17
CA LEU A 393 -0.77 16.58 13.14
C LEU A 393 -2.27 16.81 13.36
N ARG A 394 -3.05 15.75 13.41
CA ARG A 394 -4.43 15.85 13.89
C ARG A 394 -4.37 16.04 15.41
N VAL A 395 -4.81 17.17 15.90
CA VAL A 395 -5.30 17.25 17.27
C VAL A 395 -6.54 16.33 17.31
N ALA A 396 -6.53 15.30 18.12
CA ALA A 396 -7.72 14.47 18.31
C ALA A 396 -8.86 15.41 18.77
N SER A 397 -9.82 15.70 17.88
CA SER A 397 -11.04 16.36 18.28
C SER A 397 -11.74 15.40 19.22
N GLU A 398 -12.03 15.84 20.42
CA GLU A 398 -12.88 15.17 21.38
C GLU A 398 -14.12 14.64 20.67
N ALA A 399 -14.38 13.36 20.82
CA ALA A 399 -15.62 12.76 20.34
C ALA A 399 -16.78 13.53 20.99
N PRO A 400 -17.86 13.84 20.25
CA PRO A 400 -19.01 14.47 20.87
C PRO A 400 -19.53 13.55 21.98
N VAL A 401 -19.57 14.08 23.18
CA VAL A 401 -20.22 13.44 24.33
C VAL A 401 -21.70 13.33 23.96
N THR A 402 -22.16 12.13 23.67
CA THR A 402 -23.59 11.82 23.53
C THR A 402 -24.17 11.92 24.93
N VAL A 403 -24.84 13.01 25.23
CA VAL A 403 -25.73 13.12 26.41
C VAL A 403 -26.96 12.34 26.04
N GLU A 404 -27.13 11.14 26.59
CA GLU A 404 -28.38 10.44 26.63
C GLU A 404 -29.33 11.23 27.61
N GLN A 405 -30.47 11.65 27.08
CA GLN A 405 -31.64 12.03 27.86
C GLN A 405 -32.62 10.87 27.90
#